data_5f55d4e9c0776499167c84ab6eb5544e
#
_entry.id   5f55d4e9c0776499167c84ab6eb5544e
#
_cell.length_a   1.000
_cell.length_b   1.000
_cell.length_c   1.000
_cell.angle_alpha   90.00
_cell.angle_beta   90.00
_cell.angle_gamma   90.00
#
_symmetry.space_group_name_H-M   'P 1'
#
loop_
_entity.id
_entity.type
_entity.pdbx_description
1 polymer ?
#
loop_
_entity_poly.entity_id
_entity_poly.type
_entity_poly.pdbx_seq_one_letter_code
_entity_poly.pdbx_strand_id
1 'polypeptide(L)'
;MKFGAFGEVMLRLTPPEHLMLEQTHTLRLAYTGTGVNLVGNLAHFDMESYLLTALPDNRLGSAALANLKSIGVETKYVIQQEQHIGTYFAEMGYGVRPTEVTYQNRKHSSFGLSQENDYELQAFIETVDLVHICGISLSLSDQCAETAISLAKKAHAQGKKVCFDFNFRPTLNQEQDQRNILKQRYEEILPYCTILFGSIRDLTELLEWRTSDSTKNPIAYIQSFLAYYDIEWFAGTKRTSHEGRKQLKGYLITVTEDVETPFYELFVLDRIGAGDAFAAGILLGYAENWSMTRTVEFSTGNARLAHAIQGDVPLTTRKQVQQLLDAPDVDLIR
;
A
#
# COMPACT_ATOMS: atom_id res chain seq x y z
N MET A 1 -2.23 -12.99 -14.23
CA MET A 1 -2.45 -11.51 -14.16
C MET A 1 -1.12 -10.86 -13.84
N LYS A 2 -0.78 -9.79 -14.57
CA LYS A 2 0.42 -8.97 -14.36
C LYS A 2 0.03 -7.72 -13.56
N PHE A 3 0.82 -7.39 -12.56
CA PHE A 3 0.54 -6.26 -11.67
C PHE A 3 1.46 -5.09 -11.94
N GLY A 4 0.94 -3.88 -11.85
CA GLY A 4 1.73 -2.67 -11.89
C GLY A 4 1.37 -1.76 -10.72
N ALA A 5 2.34 -1.05 -10.17
CA ALA A 5 2.08 0.00 -9.19
C ALA A 5 2.70 1.33 -9.64
N PHE A 6 1.97 2.43 -9.41
CA PHE A 6 2.50 3.79 -9.51
C PHE A 6 2.78 4.31 -8.10
N GLY A 7 4.03 4.58 -7.79
CA GLY A 7 4.41 5.00 -6.44
C GLY A 7 5.87 5.39 -6.26
N GLU A 8 6.12 6.18 -5.21
CA GLU A 8 7.44 6.64 -4.82
C GLU A 8 8.31 5.50 -4.29
N VAL A 9 9.58 5.50 -4.67
CA VAL A 9 10.64 4.76 -3.98
C VAL A 9 11.34 5.70 -3.02
N MET A 10 11.34 5.37 -1.74
CA MET A 10 11.99 6.14 -0.69
C MET A 10 13.20 5.42 -0.11
N LEU A 11 14.16 6.22 0.33
CA LEU A 11 15.25 5.77 1.18
C LEU A 11 14.80 5.78 2.65
N ARG A 12 14.67 4.61 3.26
CA ARG A 12 14.47 4.47 4.70
C ARG A 12 15.81 4.36 5.42
N LEU A 13 15.98 5.17 6.46
CA LEU A 13 17.12 5.16 7.36
C LEU A 13 16.64 4.81 8.78
N THR A 14 17.14 3.72 9.33
CA THR A 14 16.67 3.20 10.62
C THR A 14 17.85 3.00 11.58
N PRO A 15 17.85 3.63 12.77
CA PRO A 15 18.79 3.29 13.84
C PRO A 15 18.78 1.78 14.14
N PRO A 16 19.91 1.18 14.52
CA PRO A 16 19.95 -0.22 14.93
C PRO A 16 18.99 -0.49 16.10
N GLU A 17 18.38 -1.67 16.09
CA GLU A 17 17.49 -2.13 17.17
C GLU A 17 16.35 -1.12 17.46
N HIS A 18 16.38 -0.53 18.66
CA HIS A 18 15.42 0.47 19.14
C HIS A 18 16.11 1.76 19.60
N LEU A 19 17.32 2.04 19.11
CA LEU A 19 18.04 3.28 19.42
C LEU A 19 17.30 4.49 18.84
N MET A 20 17.45 5.63 19.51
CA MET A 20 17.09 6.94 18.99
C MET A 20 18.22 7.48 18.12
N LEU A 21 17.94 8.46 17.28
CA LEU A 21 18.93 9.07 16.38
C LEU A 21 20.13 9.63 17.15
N GLU A 22 19.92 10.19 18.33
CA GLU A 22 20.98 10.74 19.19
C GLU A 22 21.90 9.67 19.80
N GLN A 23 21.47 8.41 19.80
CA GLN A 23 22.20 7.31 20.45
C GLN A 23 23.08 6.51 19.48
N THR A 24 23.05 6.83 18.18
CA THR A 24 23.74 6.03 17.16
C THR A 24 24.54 6.90 16.19
N HIS A 25 25.60 6.31 15.64
CA HIS A 25 26.37 6.86 14.51
C HIS A 25 26.24 5.99 13.24
N THR A 26 25.35 4.98 13.26
CA THR A 26 25.11 4.06 12.13
C THR A 26 23.62 3.96 11.85
N LEU A 27 23.26 3.84 10.58
CA LEU A 27 21.87 3.66 10.13
C LEU A 27 21.79 2.48 9.18
N ARG A 28 20.77 1.67 9.32
CA ARG A 28 20.39 0.67 8.32
C ARG A 28 19.67 1.37 7.19
N LEU A 29 20.04 1.04 5.97
CA LEU A 29 19.50 1.58 4.75
C LEU A 29 18.57 0.54 4.10
N ALA A 30 17.37 0.98 3.67
CA ALA A 30 16.43 0.19 2.88
C ALA A 30 15.75 1.08 1.83
N TYR A 31 15.34 0.48 0.72
CA TYR A 31 14.53 1.14 -0.30
C TYR A 31 13.11 0.60 -0.22
N THR A 32 12.16 1.50 -0.04
CA THR A 32 10.78 1.16 0.32
C THR A 32 9.79 2.09 -0.37
N GLY A 33 8.51 1.85 -0.15
CA GLY A 33 7.39 2.66 -0.64
C GLY A 33 6.16 1.77 -0.79
N THR A 34 4.97 2.31 -0.65
CA THR A 34 3.74 1.49 -0.70
C THR A 34 3.64 0.68 -1.98
N GLY A 35 3.92 1.30 -3.14
CA GLY A 35 4.00 0.59 -4.41
C GLY A 35 5.09 -0.47 -4.44
N VAL A 36 6.30 -0.16 -3.93
CA VAL A 36 7.42 -1.11 -3.82
C VAL A 36 7.06 -2.31 -2.96
N ASN A 37 6.49 -2.04 -1.78
CA ASN A 37 6.11 -3.07 -0.82
C ASN A 37 5.09 -4.03 -1.42
N LEU A 38 4.07 -3.49 -2.11
CA LEU A 38 3.04 -4.27 -2.76
C LEU A 38 3.60 -5.14 -3.89
N VAL A 39 4.28 -4.53 -4.90
CA VAL A 39 4.77 -5.29 -6.07
C VAL A 39 5.92 -6.23 -5.70
N GLY A 40 6.74 -5.88 -4.71
CA GLY A 40 7.76 -6.76 -4.15
C GLY A 40 7.16 -8.00 -3.49
N ASN A 41 6.11 -7.84 -2.70
CA ASN A 41 5.42 -9.00 -2.10
C ASN A 41 4.69 -9.85 -3.16
N LEU A 42 4.06 -9.23 -4.16
CA LEU A 42 3.47 -9.97 -5.29
C LEU A 42 4.53 -10.75 -6.08
N ALA A 43 5.72 -10.18 -6.27
CA ALA A 43 6.84 -10.90 -6.90
C ALA A 43 7.26 -12.12 -6.05
N HIS A 44 7.28 -12.02 -4.71
CA HIS A 44 7.49 -13.16 -3.80
C HIS A 44 6.34 -14.19 -3.80
N PHE A 45 5.20 -13.82 -4.36
CA PHE A 45 4.09 -14.72 -4.66
C PHE A 45 4.15 -15.26 -6.10
N ASP A 46 5.30 -15.20 -6.76
CA ASP A 46 5.54 -15.64 -8.14
C ASP A 46 4.66 -14.91 -9.17
N MET A 47 4.26 -13.66 -8.88
CA MET A 47 3.50 -12.84 -9.80
C MET A 47 4.42 -11.86 -10.53
N GLU A 48 4.21 -11.72 -11.85
CA GLU A 48 4.92 -10.73 -12.67
C GLU A 48 4.46 -9.32 -12.25
N SER A 49 5.39 -8.53 -11.69
CA SER A 49 5.08 -7.28 -10.99
C SER A 49 5.99 -6.14 -11.44
N TYR A 50 5.40 -5.03 -11.85
CA TYR A 50 6.07 -3.86 -12.41
C TYR A 50 5.93 -2.64 -11.50
N LEU A 51 6.94 -1.79 -11.50
CA LEU A 51 6.87 -0.48 -10.83
C LEU A 51 7.03 0.65 -11.85
N LEU A 52 6.07 1.58 -11.84
CA LEU A 52 6.13 2.86 -12.55
C LEU A 52 6.53 3.93 -11.54
N THR A 53 7.75 4.45 -11.66
CA THR A 53 8.33 5.41 -10.71
C THR A 53 9.47 6.19 -11.33
N ALA A 54 9.92 7.25 -10.66
CA ALA A 54 11.12 8.01 -11.01
C ALA A 54 12.16 7.92 -9.88
N LEU A 55 13.39 7.62 -10.24
CA LEU A 55 14.57 7.58 -9.36
C LEU A 55 15.58 8.66 -9.75
N PRO A 56 16.46 9.09 -8.83
CA PRO A 56 17.53 10.01 -9.20
C PRO A 56 18.56 9.36 -10.11
N ASP A 57 19.09 10.12 -11.07
CA ASP A 57 20.21 9.69 -11.90
C ASP A 57 21.55 9.88 -11.17
N ASN A 58 21.75 9.05 -10.14
CA ASN A 58 22.96 9.04 -9.32
C ASN A 58 23.16 7.68 -8.63
N ARG A 59 24.19 7.57 -7.78
CA ARG A 59 24.51 6.32 -7.07
C ARG A 59 23.40 5.81 -6.15
N LEU A 60 22.59 6.70 -5.55
CA LEU A 60 21.44 6.29 -4.72
C LEU A 60 20.32 5.67 -5.59
N GLY A 61 20.02 6.30 -6.72
CA GLY A 61 19.04 5.75 -7.67
C GLY A 61 19.49 4.41 -8.27
N SER A 62 20.79 4.27 -8.61
CA SER A 62 21.35 2.99 -9.06
C SER A 62 21.22 1.90 -7.99
N ALA A 63 21.46 2.23 -6.72
CA ALA A 63 21.32 1.28 -5.61
C ALA A 63 19.85 0.92 -5.35
N ALA A 64 18.95 1.89 -5.44
CA ALA A 64 17.49 1.64 -5.37
C ALA A 64 17.04 0.71 -6.49
N LEU A 65 17.47 0.94 -7.73
CA LEU A 65 17.16 0.10 -8.88
C LEU A 65 17.68 -1.34 -8.71
N ALA A 66 18.90 -1.49 -8.17
CA ALA A 66 19.46 -2.82 -7.87
C ALA A 66 18.64 -3.53 -6.78
N ASN A 67 18.18 -2.81 -5.75
CA ASN A 67 17.32 -3.37 -4.71
C ASN A 67 15.96 -3.83 -5.27
N LEU A 68 15.30 -3.02 -6.10
CA LEU A 68 14.04 -3.42 -6.76
C LEU A 68 14.19 -4.74 -7.54
N LYS A 69 15.27 -4.87 -8.33
CA LYS A 69 15.58 -6.11 -9.04
C LYS A 69 15.81 -7.28 -8.09
N SER A 70 16.49 -7.06 -6.96
CA SER A 70 16.80 -8.13 -6.00
C SER A 70 15.57 -8.70 -5.30
N ILE A 71 14.48 -7.94 -5.21
CA ILE A 71 13.19 -8.40 -4.66
C ILE A 71 12.21 -8.86 -5.75
N GLY A 72 12.69 -9.05 -7.00
CA GLY A 72 11.91 -9.61 -8.09
C GLY A 72 10.98 -8.62 -8.81
N VAL A 73 11.13 -7.31 -8.58
CA VAL A 73 10.32 -6.29 -9.25
C VAL A 73 10.88 -5.98 -10.64
N GLU A 74 10.02 -6.01 -11.64
CA GLU A 74 10.34 -5.60 -13.01
C GLU A 74 10.51 -4.08 -13.11
N THR A 75 11.69 -3.65 -13.54
CA THR A 75 12.12 -2.24 -13.51
C THR A 75 12.07 -1.55 -14.87
N LYS A 76 11.44 -2.15 -15.86
CA LYS A 76 11.35 -1.61 -17.24
C LYS A 76 10.79 -0.18 -17.28
N TYR A 77 9.88 0.16 -16.38
CA TYR A 77 9.18 1.44 -16.33
C TYR A 77 9.69 2.36 -15.22
N VAL A 78 10.88 2.10 -14.70
CA VAL A 78 11.58 2.99 -13.77
C VAL A 78 12.37 3.99 -14.58
N ILE A 79 12.01 5.27 -14.51
CA ILE A 79 12.75 6.35 -15.17
C ILE A 79 13.80 6.95 -14.23
N GLN A 80 14.80 7.63 -14.79
CA GLN A 80 15.82 8.34 -14.04
C GLN A 80 15.79 9.84 -14.34
N GLN A 81 15.92 10.67 -13.31
CA GLN A 81 15.88 12.14 -13.40
C GLN A 81 16.93 12.78 -12.49
N GLU A 82 17.28 14.04 -12.73
CA GLU A 82 18.36 14.74 -12.02
C GLU A 82 18.05 15.17 -10.57
N GLN A 83 16.96 14.71 -9.98
CA GLN A 83 16.53 15.09 -8.64
C GLN A 83 17.13 14.17 -7.55
N HIS A 84 16.58 14.18 -6.36
CA HIS A 84 17.00 13.30 -5.27
C HIS A 84 15.94 12.23 -4.97
N ILE A 85 16.29 11.26 -4.11
CA ILE A 85 15.35 10.26 -3.59
C ILE A 85 14.67 10.81 -2.32
N GLY A 86 13.35 10.66 -2.22
CA GLY A 86 12.62 10.96 -0.99
C GLY A 86 13.16 10.10 0.15
N THR A 87 13.36 10.69 1.32
CA THR A 87 14.00 10.01 2.45
C THR A 87 13.13 10.09 3.69
N TYR A 88 13.18 9.08 4.53
CA TYR A 88 12.65 9.16 5.88
C TYR A 88 13.51 8.39 6.88
N PHE A 89 13.47 8.86 8.12
CA PHE A 89 14.04 8.20 9.27
C PHE A 89 12.94 7.45 10.02
N ALA A 90 13.20 6.22 10.44
CA ALA A 90 12.27 5.43 11.23
C ALA A 90 12.92 4.97 12.52
N GLU A 91 12.59 5.63 13.62
CA GLU A 91 13.01 5.23 14.96
C GLU A 91 12.03 4.20 15.51
N MET A 92 12.49 2.96 15.62
CA MET A 92 11.63 1.85 16.03
C MET A 92 11.23 1.95 17.49
N GLY A 93 9.94 1.92 17.74
CA GLY A 93 9.38 1.97 19.09
C GLY A 93 9.66 0.70 19.90
N TYR A 94 9.67 0.83 21.23
CA TYR A 94 9.76 -0.31 22.15
C TYR A 94 8.94 -0.03 23.41
N GLY A 95 8.19 -1.01 23.87
CA GLY A 95 7.34 -0.88 25.04
C GLY A 95 6.30 0.23 24.88
N VAL A 96 6.41 1.27 25.71
CA VAL A 96 5.51 2.44 25.69
C VAL A 96 5.93 3.51 24.68
N ARG A 97 7.15 3.44 24.15
CA ARG A 97 7.65 4.37 23.14
C ARG A 97 7.10 3.98 21.76
N PRO A 98 6.35 4.86 21.07
CA PRO A 98 5.88 4.60 19.72
C PRO A 98 7.03 4.60 18.71
N THR A 99 6.82 4.00 17.54
CA THR A 99 7.66 4.22 16.36
C THR A 99 7.45 5.64 15.86
N GLU A 100 8.53 6.37 15.62
CA GLU A 100 8.50 7.72 15.07
C GLU A 100 9.07 7.73 13.65
N VAL A 101 8.42 8.51 12.75
CA VAL A 101 8.84 8.65 11.35
C VAL A 101 9.01 10.11 11.02
N THR A 102 10.24 10.47 10.59
CA THR A 102 10.60 11.83 10.16
C THR A 102 10.88 11.82 8.67
N TYR A 103 10.03 12.51 7.90
CA TYR A 103 10.19 12.63 6.45
C TYR A 103 11.10 13.79 6.06
N GLN A 104 11.90 13.59 5.01
CA GLN A 104 12.72 14.64 4.40
C GLN A 104 12.43 14.79 2.91
N ASN A 105 12.05 16.01 2.53
CA ASN A 105 12.07 16.56 1.18
C ASN A 105 11.41 15.66 0.09
N ARG A 106 10.29 14.99 0.40
CA ARG A 106 9.61 14.08 -0.53
C ARG A 106 9.01 14.81 -1.75
N LYS A 107 8.43 16.01 -1.54
CA LYS A 107 7.76 16.76 -2.61
C LYS A 107 8.69 17.14 -3.77
N HIS A 108 9.98 17.27 -3.50
CA HIS A 108 10.99 17.64 -4.50
C HIS A 108 11.87 16.46 -4.92
N SER A 109 11.47 15.23 -4.59
CA SER A 109 12.14 14.02 -5.09
C SER A 109 11.90 13.85 -6.59
N SER A 110 12.70 12.98 -7.23
CA SER A 110 12.50 12.61 -8.64
C SER A 110 11.06 12.19 -8.92
N PHE A 111 10.47 11.38 -8.06
CA PHE A 111 9.06 10.99 -8.18
C PHE A 111 8.11 12.17 -7.92
N GLY A 112 8.38 13.00 -6.89
CA GLY A 112 7.52 14.12 -6.53
C GLY A 112 7.41 15.20 -7.61
N LEU A 113 8.43 15.36 -8.45
CA LEU A 113 8.49 16.34 -9.54
C LEU A 113 8.22 15.75 -10.93
N SER A 114 8.11 14.42 -11.05
CA SER A 114 7.83 13.77 -12.31
C SER A 114 6.41 14.07 -12.81
N GLN A 115 6.27 14.16 -14.10
CA GLN A 115 5.03 14.46 -14.80
C GLN A 115 4.61 13.29 -15.69
N GLU A 116 3.36 13.28 -16.12
CA GLU A 116 2.82 12.23 -16.98
C GLU A 116 3.67 11.97 -18.21
N ASN A 117 4.15 13.04 -18.88
CA ASN A 117 4.94 12.95 -20.11
C ASN A 117 6.35 12.39 -19.91
N ASP A 118 6.83 12.27 -18.67
CA ASP A 118 8.11 11.66 -18.36
C ASP A 118 8.03 10.12 -18.44
N TYR A 119 6.83 9.56 -18.35
CA TYR A 119 6.58 8.12 -18.29
C TYR A 119 6.06 7.54 -19.61
N GLU A 120 6.43 6.31 -19.88
CA GLU A 120 5.84 5.50 -20.95
C GLU A 120 4.48 4.91 -20.51
N LEU A 121 3.51 5.76 -20.11
CA LEU A 121 2.24 5.33 -19.52
C LEU A 121 1.49 4.33 -20.40
N GLN A 122 1.41 4.59 -21.71
CA GLN A 122 0.67 3.72 -22.62
C GLN A 122 1.29 2.31 -22.66
N ALA A 123 2.62 2.21 -22.79
CA ALA A 123 3.31 0.93 -22.82
C ALA A 123 3.21 0.21 -21.47
N PHE A 124 3.21 0.94 -20.34
CA PHE A 124 2.97 0.36 -19.02
C PHE A 124 1.56 -0.23 -18.90
N ILE A 125 0.51 0.53 -19.29
CA ILE A 125 -0.88 0.08 -19.26
C ILE A 125 -1.09 -1.17 -20.13
N GLU A 126 -0.51 -1.21 -21.32
CA GLU A 126 -0.59 -2.37 -22.21
C GLU A 126 0.07 -3.62 -21.60
N THR A 127 1.11 -3.44 -20.81
CA THR A 127 1.87 -4.55 -20.19
C THR A 127 1.14 -5.19 -19.01
N VAL A 128 0.43 -4.40 -18.19
CA VAL A 128 -0.19 -4.87 -16.96
C VAL A 128 -1.68 -5.17 -17.11
N ASP A 129 -2.22 -6.01 -16.24
CA ASP A 129 -3.65 -6.32 -16.17
C ASP A 129 -4.35 -5.52 -15.07
N LEU A 130 -3.59 -5.18 -14.00
CA LEU A 130 -4.07 -4.41 -12.86
C LEU A 130 -3.04 -3.34 -12.48
N VAL A 131 -3.52 -2.12 -12.27
CA VAL A 131 -2.73 -0.97 -11.80
C VAL A 131 -3.11 -0.65 -10.36
N HIS A 132 -2.13 -0.60 -9.46
CA HIS A 132 -2.29 -0.11 -8.09
C HIS A 132 -1.81 1.32 -7.95
N ILE A 133 -2.63 2.16 -7.32
CA ILE A 133 -2.34 3.56 -7.01
C ILE A 133 -2.60 3.79 -5.52
N CYS A 134 -1.63 4.39 -4.83
CA CYS A 134 -1.78 4.77 -3.44
C CYS A 134 -2.19 6.24 -3.31
N GLY A 135 -3.08 6.58 -2.39
CA GLY A 135 -3.52 7.94 -2.10
C GLY A 135 -2.41 8.90 -1.68
N ILE A 136 -1.26 8.36 -1.25
CA ILE A 136 -0.05 9.16 -1.03
C ILE A 136 0.38 9.87 -2.33
N SER A 137 0.28 9.24 -3.50
CA SER A 137 0.60 9.86 -4.79
C SER A 137 -0.31 11.06 -5.10
N LEU A 138 -1.55 11.03 -4.61
CA LEU A 138 -2.49 12.15 -4.76
C LEU A 138 -2.24 13.30 -3.76
N SER A 139 -1.49 13.02 -2.70
CA SER A 139 -1.15 13.99 -1.63
C SER A 139 0.23 14.62 -1.80
N LEU A 140 1.13 13.98 -2.56
CA LEU A 140 2.55 14.31 -2.56
C LEU A 140 2.83 15.63 -3.32
N SER A 141 2.33 15.74 -4.54
CA SER A 141 2.44 16.93 -5.41
C SER A 141 1.27 16.97 -6.40
N ASP A 142 1.07 18.12 -7.06
CA ASP A 142 0.05 18.26 -8.09
C ASP A 142 0.38 17.37 -9.30
N GLN A 143 1.64 17.33 -9.72
CA GLN A 143 2.10 16.53 -10.84
C GLN A 143 1.87 15.03 -10.61
N CYS A 144 2.21 14.53 -9.41
CA CYS A 144 1.93 13.13 -9.05
C CYS A 144 0.44 12.82 -9.05
N ALA A 145 -0.39 13.75 -8.56
CA ALA A 145 -1.84 13.57 -8.50
C ALA A 145 -2.44 13.51 -9.92
N GLU A 146 -2.06 14.44 -10.79
CA GLU A 146 -2.49 14.48 -12.20
C GLU A 146 -2.08 13.20 -12.93
N THR A 147 -0.82 12.76 -12.76
CA THR A 147 -0.32 11.52 -13.37
C THR A 147 -1.09 10.29 -12.87
N ALA A 148 -1.35 10.20 -11.55
CA ALA A 148 -2.08 9.09 -10.94
C ALA A 148 -3.53 9.00 -11.46
N ILE A 149 -4.23 10.12 -11.53
CA ILE A 149 -5.61 10.20 -12.03
C ILE A 149 -5.66 9.89 -13.54
N SER A 150 -4.74 10.44 -14.33
CA SER A 150 -4.63 10.16 -15.76
C SER A 150 -4.35 8.66 -16.01
N LEU A 151 -3.43 8.07 -15.23
CA LEU A 151 -3.14 6.64 -15.29
C LEU A 151 -4.37 5.78 -14.99
N ALA A 152 -5.11 6.08 -13.92
CA ALA A 152 -6.33 5.36 -13.57
C ALA A 152 -7.37 5.44 -14.69
N LYS A 153 -7.63 6.65 -15.20
CA LYS A 153 -8.57 6.90 -16.29
C LYS A 153 -8.21 6.14 -17.56
N LYS A 154 -6.93 6.19 -17.98
CA LYS A 154 -6.45 5.51 -19.19
C LYS A 154 -6.45 3.99 -19.04
N ALA A 155 -6.06 3.47 -17.87
CA ALA A 155 -6.11 2.04 -17.58
C ALA A 155 -7.55 1.51 -17.61
N HIS A 156 -8.48 2.19 -16.92
CA HIS A 156 -9.90 1.86 -16.93
C HIS A 156 -10.49 1.86 -18.35
N ALA A 157 -10.19 2.88 -19.16
CA ALA A 157 -10.67 3.00 -20.53
C ALA A 157 -10.18 1.85 -21.44
N GLN A 158 -9.08 1.19 -21.09
CA GLN A 158 -8.54 0.00 -21.76
C GLN A 158 -8.97 -1.33 -21.11
N GLY A 159 -9.96 -1.29 -20.21
CA GLY A 159 -10.50 -2.47 -19.53
C GLY A 159 -9.55 -3.09 -18.50
N LYS A 160 -8.50 -2.35 -18.08
CA LYS A 160 -7.60 -2.79 -17.02
C LYS A 160 -8.26 -2.58 -15.64
N LYS A 161 -7.91 -3.43 -14.69
CA LYS A 161 -8.36 -3.26 -13.31
C LYS A 161 -7.56 -2.15 -12.62
N VAL A 162 -8.22 -1.29 -11.88
CA VAL A 162 -7.58 -0.23 -11.10
C VAL A 162 -7.84 -0.49 -9.62
N CYS A 163 -6.77 -0.58 -8.87
CA CYS A 163 -6.80 -0.71 -7.42
C CYS A 163 -6.32 0.59 -6.77
N PHE A 164 -7.11 1.13 -5.86
CA PHE A 164 -6.78 2.34 -5.13
C PHE A 164 -6.76 2.09 -3.62
N ASP A 165 -5.68 2.52 -2.97
CA ASP A 165 -5.55 2.52 -1.50
C ASP A 165 -5.64 3.96 -0.99
N PHE A 166 -6.67 4.28 -0.22
CA PHE A 166 -6.84 5.61 0.38
C PHE A 166 -5.60 6.08 1.15
N ASN A 167 -5.04 5.22 1.97
CA ASN A 167 -3.79 5.42 2.69
C ASN A 167 -3.60 6.85 3.24
N PHE A 168 -4.68 7.43 3.75
CA PHE A 168 -4.70 8.82 4.22
C PHE A 168 -3.68 9.06 5.32
N ARG A 169 -2.88 10.11 5.16
CA ARG A 169 -1.86 10.54 6.11
C ARG A 169 -2.16 11.96 6.62
N PRO A 170 -2.71 12.12 7.83
CA PRO A 170 -3.01 13.44 8.38
C PRO A 170 -1.79 14.37 8.40
N THR A 171 -0.59 13.84 8.60
CA THR A 171 0.67 14.61 8.63
C THR A 171 1.06 15.25 7.30
N LEU A 172 0.58 14.72 6.18
CA LEU A 172 0.78 15.29 4.84
C LEU A 172 -0.32 16.28 4.46
N ASN A 173 -1.44 16.30 5.19
CA ASN A 173 -2.64 17.06 4.88
C ASN A 173 -3.16 17.75 6.15
N GLN A 174 -2.35 18.64 6.72
CA GLN A 174 -2.65 19.28 8.01
C GLN A 174 -3.67 20.42 7.87
N GLU A 175 -3.61 21.15 6.76
CA GLU A 175 -4.48 22.29 6.49
C GLU A 175 -5.81 21.86 5.85
N GLN A 176 -6.89 22.57 6.14
CA GLN A 176 -8.22 22.28 5.63
C GLN A 176 -8.27 22.35 4.09
N ASP A 177 -7.58 23.32 3.48
CA ASP A 177 -7.54 23.48 2.03
C ASP A 177 -6.86 22.28 1.36
N GLN A 178 -5.78 21.75 1.96
CA GLN A 178 -5.12 20.52 1.48
C GLN A 178 -6.06 19.32 1.54
N ARG A 179 -6.86 19.20 2.60
CA ARG A 179 -7.87 18.14 2.71
C ARG A 179 -8.97 18.24 1.67
N ASN A 180 -9.44 19.46 1.39
CA ASN A 180 -10.45 19.71 0.37
C ASN A 180 -9.93 19.35 -1.02
N ILE A 181 -8.70 19.73 -1.36
CA ILE A 181 -8.03 19.35 -2.61
C ILE A 181 -7.89 17.82 -2.71
N LEU A 182 -7.44 17.18 -1.63
CA LEU A 182 -7.28 15.73 -1.62
C LEU A 182 -8.62 15.00 -1.77
N LYS A 183 -9.68 15.49 -1.11
CA LYS A 183 -11.04 14.96 -1.29
C LYS A 183 -11.47 15.01 -2.74
N GLN A 184 -11.30 16.17 -3.41
CA GLN A 184 -11.63 16.33 -4.84
C GLN A 184 -10.85 15.33 -5.71
N ARG A 185 -9.54 15.14 -5.47
CA ARG A 185 -8.71 14.18 -6.20
C ARG A 185 -9.17 12.74 -5.99
N TYR A 186 -9.61 12.41 -4.77
CA TYR A 186 -10.16 11.09 -4.47
C TYR A 186 -11.51 10.87 -5.17
N GLU A 187 -12.40 11.87 -5.16
CA GLU A 187 -13.67 11.83 -5.88
C GLU A 187 -13.46 11.70 -7.40
N GLU A 188 -12.37 12.28 -7.95
CA GLU A 188 -12.03 12.19 -9.36
C GLU A 188 -11.50 10.80 -9.78
N ILE A 189 -10.71 10.12 -8.92
CA ILE A 189 -10.14 8.80 -9.26
C ILE A 189 -11.14 7.66 -9.05
N LEU A 190 -12.04 7.75 -8.07
CA LEU A 190 -12.97 6.69 -7.67
C LEU A 190 -13.81 6.08 -8.80
N PRO A 191 -14.34 6.84 -9.77
CA PRO A 191 -15.10 6.26 -10.90
C PRO A 191 -14.31 5.29 -11.78
N TYR A 192 -13.00 5.26 -11.66
CA TYR A 192 -12.13 4.39 -12.46
C TYR A 192 -11.65 3.15 -11.67
N CYS A 193 -11.99 3.05 -10.38
CA CYS A 193 -11.49 2.02 -9.48
C CYS A 193 -12.32 0.75 -9.55
N THR A 194 -11.65 -0.39 -9.47
CA THR A 194 -12.25 -1.74 -9.36
C THR A 194 -12.16 -2.26 -7.94
N ILE A 195 -11.04 -2.00 -7.26
CA ILE A 195 -10.73 -2.48 -5.91
C ILE A 195 -10.30 -1.29 -5.05
N LEU A 196 -10.82 -1.20 -3.85
CA LEU A 196 -10.42 -0.19 -2.87
C LEU A 196 -9.82 -0.81 -1.63
N PHE A 197 -8.78 -0.18 -1.12
CA PHE A 197 -8.26 -0.41 0.23
C PHE A 197 -8.52 0.80 1.11
N GLY A 198 -9.10 0.57 2.27
CA GLY A 198 -9.42 1.65 3.18
C GLY A 198 -10.24 1.20 4.39
N SER A 199 -10.87 2.16 5.03
CA SER A 199 -11.77 1.96 6.15
C SER A 199 -13.03 2.81 6.00
N ILE A 200 -14.06 2.52 6.79
CA ILE A 200 -15.27 3.35 6.79
C ILE A 200 -14.97 4.83 7.09
N ARG A 201 -13.90 5.11 7.86
CA ARG A 201 -13.50 6.47 8.17
C ARG A 201 -13.04 7.26 6.94
N ASP A 202 -12.44 6.61 5.96
CA ASP A 202 -12.06 7.25 4.70
C ASP A 202 -13.30 7.74 3.96
N LEU A 203 -14.40 7.01 4.03
CA LEU A 203 -15.66 7.38 3.40
C LEU A 203 -16.42 8.44 4.20
N THR A 204 -16.43 8.34 5.54
CA THR A 204 -17.24 9.22 6.41
C THR A 204 -16.53 10.50 6.81
N GLU A 205 -15.22 10.45 7.09
CA GLU A 205 -14.45 11.56 7.63
C GLU A 205 -13.63 12.29 6.56
N LEU A 206 -13.12 11.59 5.53
CA LEU A 206 -12.32 12.19 4.48
C LEU A 206 -13.18 12.60 3.28
N LEU A 207 -13.95 11.66 2.72
CA LEU A 207 -14.85 11.96 1.60
C LEU A 207 -16.14 12.65 2.05
N GLU A 208 -16.51 12.51 3.32
CA GLU A 208 -17.80 12.97 3.84
C GLU A 208 -18.96 12.49 2.95
N TRP A 209 -18.81 11.28 2.39
CA TRP A 209 -19.78 10.74 1.47
C TRP A 209 -21.11 10.53 2.18
N ARG A 210 -22.20 10.99 1.55
CA ARG A 210 -23.55 10.91 2.12
C ARG A 210 -24.43 10.05 1.25
N THR A 211 -25.08 9.07 1.86
CA THR A 211 -26.17 8.32 1.24
C THR A 211 -27.50 8.82 1.78
N SER A 212 -28.58 8.66 0.98
CA SER A 212 -29.95 8.92 1.40
C SER A 212 -30.37 7.99 2.57
N ASP A 213 -29.79 6.80 2.64
CA ASP A 213 -29.93 5.88 3.76
C ASP A 213 -28.86 6.17 4.81
N SER A 214 -29.23 6.88 5.87
CA SER A 214 -28.42 7.03 7.06
C SER A 214 -28.36 5.70 7.85
N THR A 215 -27.82 4.66 7.22
CA THR A 215 -27.77 3.33 7.85
C THR A 215 -26.75 3.36 8.99
N LYS A 216 -27.19 3.00 10.19
CA LYS A 216 -26.31 2.75 11.35
C LYS A 216 -25.39 1.54 11.15
N ASN A 217 -25.57 0.80 10.03
CA ASN A 217 -24.76 -0.38 9.69
C ASN A 217 -23.58 0.01 8.79
N PRO A 218 -22.34 -0.10 9.29
CA PRO A 218 -21.13 0.22 8.52
C PRO A 218 -20.98 -0.58 7.23
N ILE A 219 -21.40 -1.84 7.22
CA ILE A 219 -21.29 -2.71 6.03
C ILE A 219 -22.25 -2.21 4.94
N ALA A 220 -23.52 -2.01 5.27
CA ALA A 220 -24.51 -1.50 4.33
C ALA A 220 -24.11 -0.11 3.76
N TYR A 221 -23.47 0.71 4.57
CA TYR A 221 -22.94 2.00 4.13
C TYR A 221 -21.84 1.82 3.07
N ILE A 222 -20.86 0.93 3.32
CA ILE A 222 -19.80 0.61 2.36
C ILE A 222 -20.42 -0.02 1.09
N GLN A 223 -21.36 -0.94 1.21
CA GLN A 223 -22.05 -1.57 0.07
C GLN A 223 -22.75 -0.54 -0.81
N SER A 224 -23.42 0.44 -0.21
CA SER A 224 -24.04 1.55 -0.95
C SER A 224 -23.01 2.42 -1.69
N PHE A 225 -21.83 2.62 -1.09
CA PHE A 225 -20.72 3.32 -1.73
C PHE A 225 -20.16 2.54 -2.92
N LEU A 226 -19.97 1.22 -2.77
CA LEU A 226 -19.52 0.34 -3.84
C LEU A 226 -20.48 0.33 -5.02
N ALA A 227 -21.78 0.23 -4.74
CA ALA A 227 -22.84 0.25 -5.75
C ALA A 227 -22.89 1.61 -6.50
N TYR A 228 -22.63 2.72 -5.80
CA TYR A 228 -22.64 4.05 -6.41
C TYR A 228 -21.50 4.26 -7.43
N TYR A 229 -20.29 3.72 -7.11
CA TYR A 229 -19.10 3.88 -7.95
C TYR A 229 -18.82 2.67 -8.86
N ASP A 230 -19.66 1.63 -8.84
CA ASP A 230 -19.46 0.36 -9.56
C ASP A 230 -18.13 -0.34 -9.20
N ILE A 231 -17.82 -0.37 -7.90
CA ILE A 231 -16.60 -0.95 -7.35
C ILE A 231 -16.86 -2.39 -6.90
N GLU A 232 -16.00 -3.32 -7.34
CA GLU A 232 -16.18 -4.75 -7.06
C GLU A 232 -15.83 -5.11 -5.60
N TRP A 233 -14.69 -4.60 -5.09
CA TRP A 233 -14.15 -4.99 -3.79
C TRP A 233 -13.72 -3.78 -2.95
N PHE A 234 -14.08 -3.83 -1.66
CA PHE A 234 -13.55 -2.94 -0.62
C PHE A 234 -12.91 -3.79 0.47
N ALA A 235 -11.62 -3.63 0.69
CA ALA A 235 -10.88 -4.45 1.63
C ALA A 235 -10.07 -3.60 2.61
N GLY A 236 -9.80 -4.14 3.79
CA GLY A 236 -9.01 -3.44 4.78
C GLY A 236 -8.77 -4.27 6.04
N THR A 237 -8.07 -3.65 6.97
CA THR A 237 -7.77 -4.26 8.26
C THR A 237 -8.28 -3.40 9.42
N LYS A 238 -8.70 -4.06 10.50
CA LYS A 238 -9.02 -3.41 11.77
C LYS A 238 -8.05 -3.86 12.85
N ARG A 239 -7.45 -2.90 13.52
CA ARG A 239 -6.59 -3.14 14.68
C ARG A 239 -7.30 -2.78 15.97
N THR A 240 -7.05 -3.57 17.01
CA THR A 240 -7.52 -3.30 18.35
C THR A 240 -6.45 -3.71 19.38
N SER A 241 -6.71 -3.39 20.64
CA SER A 241 -5.92 -3.90 21.77
C SER A 241 -6.90 -4.46 22.79
N HIS A 242 -6.68 -5.69 23.22
CA HIS A 242 -7.45 -6.37 24.25
C HIS A 242 -6.49 -6.89 25.31
N GLU A 243 -6.69 -6.52 26.57
CA GLU A 243 -5.81 -6.89 27.69
C GLU A 243 -4.30 -6.60 27.43
N GLY A 244 -4.01 -5.47 26.78
CA GLY A 244 -2.64 -5.08 26.42
C GLY A 244 -2.05 -5.78 25.21
N ARG A 245 -2.75 -6.77 24.62
CA ARG A 245 -2.32 -7.49 23.43
C ARG A 245 -2.88 -6.83 22.18
N LYS A 246 -2.00 -6.57 21.20
CA LYS A 246 -2.40 -6.02 19.91
C LYS A 246 -3.04 -7.11 19.06
N GLN A 247 -4.11 -6.78 18.37
CA GLN A 247 -4.86 -7.71 17.53
C GLN A 247 -5.18 -7.09 16.17
N LEU A 248 -5.30 -7.95 15.16
CA LEU A 248 -5.64 -7.61 13.78
C LEU A 248 -6.75 -8.52 13.28
N LYS A 249 -7.70 -7.96 12.53
CA LYS A 249 -8.58 -8.71 11.63
C LYS A 249 -8.57 -8.07 10.24
N GLY A 250 -8.77 -8.88 9.21
CA GLY A 250 -9.02 -8.44 7.84
C GLY A 250 -10.48 -8.54 7.48
N TYR A 251 -10.90 -7.77 6.48
CA TYR A 251 -12.23 -7.83 5.89
C TYR A 251 -12.20 -7.57 4.38
N LEU A 252 -13.20 -8.11 3.70
CA LEU A 252 -13.48 -7.90 2.29
C LEU A 252 -14.99 -7.75 2.11
N ILE A 253 -15.42 -6.71 1.44
CA ILE A 253 -16.82 -6.34 1.23
C ILE A 253 -17.06 -6.17 -0.27
N THR A 254 -18.13 -6.76 -0.78
CA THR A 254 -18.70 -6.54 -2.10
C THR A 254 -20.07 -5.87 -1.96
N VAL A 255 -20.71 -5.54 -3.05
CA VAL A 255 -22.07 -4.96 -3.02
C VAL A 255 -23.09 -5.88 -2.32
N THR A 256 -22.88 -7.21 -2.37
CA THR A 256 -23.85 -8.21 -1.87
C THR A 256 -23.37 -9.02 -0.68
N GLU A 257 -22.06 -9.12 -0.47
CA GLU A 257 -21.47 -10.02 0.52
C GLU A 257 -20.39 -9.32 1.32
N ASP A 258 -20.14 -9.78 2.52
CA ASP A 258 -19.02 -9.39 3.35
C ASP A 258 -18.41 -10.59 4.08
N VAL A 259 -17.11 -10.57 4.23
CA VAL A 259 -16.35 -11.57 4.98
C VAL A 259 -15.31 -10.88 5.83
N GLU A 260 -15.19 -11.30 7.09
CA GLU A 260 -14.11 -10.84 7.96
C GLU A 260 -13.48 -12.02 8.72
N THR A 261 -12.20 -11.93 9.03
CA THR A 261 -11.55 -12.92 9.90
C THR A 261 -11.87 -12.65 11.38
N PRO A 262 -11.63 -13.61 12.27
CA PRO A 262 -11.55 -13.30 13.69
C PRO A 262 -10.38 -12.34 13.96
N PHE A 263 -10.33 -11.76 15.16
CA PHE A 263 -9.15 -11.04 15.62
C PHE A 263 -8.03 -12.01 15.98
N TYR A 264 -6.88 -11.83 15.33
CA TYR A 264 -5.65 -12.57 15.62
C TYR A 264 -4.69 -11.72 16.44
N GLU A 265 -4.02 -12.31 17.41
CA GLU A 265 -2.96 -11.66 18.17
C GLU A 265 -1.77 -11.31 17.26
N LEU A 266 -1.14 -10.17 17.55
CA LEU A 266 0.02 -9.66 16.82
C LEU A 266 1.25 -9.58 17.73
N PHE A 267 2.35 -10.12 17.24
CA PHE A 267 3.70 -9.88 17.74
C PHE A 267 4.39 -8.90 16.79
N VAL A 268 4.56 -7.66 17.23
CA VAL A 268 4.97 -6.56 16.33
C VAL A 268 6.46 -6.27 16.51
N LEU A 269 7.26 -6.68 15.52
CA LEU A 269 8.65 -6.27 15.36
C LEU A 269 8.73 -4.97 14.55
N ASP A 270 8.07 -4.93 13.39
CA ASP A 270 7.87 -3.74 12.58
C ASP A 270 6.41 -3.69 12.12
N ARG A 271 5.85 -2.51 11.97
CA ARG A 271 4.45 -2.35 11.54
C ARG A 271 4.32 -1.76 10.15
N ILE A 272 5.41 -1.19 9.62
CA ILE A 272 5.42 -0.53 8.31
C ILE A 272 5.35 -1.62 7.23
N GLY A 273 4.57 -1.41 6.18
CA GLY A 273 4.38 -2.38 5.11
C GLY A 273 3.33 -3.47 5.35
N ALA A 274 2.83 -3.63 6.59
CA ALA A 274 1.82 -4.67 6.87
C ALA A 274 0.47 -4.44 6.15
N GLY A 275 0.10 -3.19 5.87
CA GLY A 275 -1.03 -2.84 5.02
C GLY A 275 -0.81 -3.28 3.57
N ASP A 276 0.40 -3.03 3.05
CA ASP A 276 0.79 -3.42 1.70
C ASP A 276 0.82 -4.96 1.57
N ALA A 277 1.26 -5.67 2.62
CA ALA A 277 1.18 -7.13 2.69
C ALA A 277 -0.26 -7.65 2.61
N PHE A 278 -1.18 -7.04 3.37
CA PHE A 278 -2.60 -7.37 3.28
C PHE A 278 -3.12 -7.15 1.87
N ALA A 279 -2.82 -6.00 1.27
CA ALA A 279 -3.23 -5.65 -0.08
C ALA A 279 -2.69 -6.64 -1.13
N ALA A 280 -1.41 -7.05 -1.02
CA ALA A 280 -0.83 -8.06 -1.92
C ALA A 280 -1.59 -9.39 -1.86
N GLY A 281 -2.00 -9.84 -0.66
CA GLY A 281 -2.82 -11.05 -0.50
C GLY A 281 -4.20 -10.92 -1.14
N ILE A 282 -4.88 -9.78 -0.96
CA ILE A 282 -6.18 -9.50 -1.59
C ILE A 282 -6.06 -9.52 -3.12
N LEU A 283 -5.04 -8.85 -3.68
CA LEU A 283 -4.82 -8.81 -5.13
C LEU A 283 -4.46 -10.18 -5.71
N LEU A 284 -3.71 -11.00 -4.96
CA LEU A 284 -3.45 -12.39 -5.34
C LEU A 284 -4.74 -13.21 -5.40
N GLY A 285 -5.58 -13.14 -4.36
CA GLY A 285 -6.85 -13.84 -4.32
C GLY A 285 -7.81 -13.41 -5.43
N TYR A 286 -7.84 -12.11 -5.74
CA TYR A 286 -8.58 -11.56 -6.86
C TYR A 286 -8.10 -12.14 -8.20
N ALA A 287 -6.79 -12.14 -8.43
CA ALA A 287 -6.19 -12.62 -9.67
C ALA A 287 -6.40 -14.13 -9.90
N GLU A 288 -6.44 -14.92 -8.84
CA GLU A 288 -6.61 -16.37 -8.89
C GLU A 288 -8.07 -16.82 -8.68
N ASN A 289 -9.02 -15.88 -8.59
CA ASN A 289 -10.44 -16.13 -8.38
C ASN A 289 -10.72 -17.01 -7.14
N TRP A 290 -10.02 -16.73 -6.05
CA TRP A 290 -10.30 -17.41 -4.77
C TRP A 290 -11.63 -16.99 -4.18
N SER A 291 -12.20 -17.83 -3.30
CA SER A 291 -13.34 -17.39 -2.48
C SER A 291 -12.95 -16.21 -1.60
N MET A 292 -13.90 -15.35 -1.27
CA MET A 292 -13.66 -14.19 -0.40
C MET A 292 -13.06 -14.62 0.94
N THR A 293 -13.56 -15.72 1.53
CA THR A 293 -13.05 -16.26 2.80
C THR A 293 -11.56 -16.59 2.70
N ARG A 294 -11.17 -17.41 1.71
CA ARG A 294 -9.76 -17.77 1.49
C ARG A 294 -8.89 -16.53 1.26
N THR A 295 -9.39 -15.59 0.47
CA THR A 295 -8.67 -14.36 0.15
C THR A 295 -8.37 -13.56 1.41
N VAL A 296 -9.37 -13.33 2.26
CA VAL A 296 -9.21 -12.52 3.49
C VAL A 296 -8.34 -13.24 4.53
N GLU A 297 -8.50 -14.56 4.68
CA GLU A 297 -7.67 -15.36 5.59
C GLU A 297 -6.20 -15.32 5.18
N PHE A 298 -5.90 -15.57 3.90
CA PHE A 298 -4.54 -15.50 3.36
C PHE A 298 -3.95 -14.10 3.54
N SER A 299 -4.70 -13.06 3.20
CA SER A 299 -4.26 -11.67 3.29
C SER A 299 -3.98 -11.25 4.73
N THR A 300 -4.83 -11.67 5.67
CA THR A 300 -4.64 -11.41 7.11
C THR A 300 -3.44 -12.18 7.64
N GLY A 301 -3.25 -13.44 7.23
CA GLY A 301 -2.07 -14.24 7.55
C GLY A 301 -0.77 -13.57 7.06
N ASN A 302 -0.77 -13.08 5.82
CA ASN A 302 0.35 -12.36 5.24
C ASN A 302 0.67 -11.06 6.01
N ALA A 303 -0.35 -10.27 6.36
CA ALA A 303 -0.17 -9.07 7.18
C ALA A 303 0.38 -9.40 8.59
N ARG A 304 -0.03 -10.53 9.19
CA ARG A 304 0.51 -10.99 10.47
C ARG A 304 1.99 -11.33 10.37
N LEU A 305 2.41 -12.06 9.33
CA LEU A 305 3.82 -12.36 9.07
C LEU A 305 4.63 -11.09 8.84
N ALA A 306 4.11 -10.13 8.07
CA ALA A 306 4.78 -8.86 7.83
C ALA A 306 5.08 -8.09 9.14
N HIS A 307 4.19 -8.15 10.14
CA HIS A 307 4.47 -7.56 11.45
C HIS A 307 5.65 -8.22 12.20
N ALA A 308 5.99 -9.46 11.88
CA ALA A 308 7.09 -10.21 12.48
C ALA A 308 8.40 -10.14 11.67
N ILE A 309 8.44 -9.35 10.61
CA ILE A 309 9.59 -9.12 9.74
C ILE A 309 10.07 -7.68 9.93
N GLN A 310 11.38 -7.46 9.98
CA GLN A 310 11.97 -6.14 10.03
C GLN A 310 12.09 -5.57 8.62
N GLY A 311 11.61 -4.33 8.42
CA GLY A 311 11.60 -3.65 7.12
C GLY A 311 10.19 -3.59 6.52
N ASP A 312 10.02 -2.73 5.51
CA ASP A 312 8.71 -2.40 4.94
C ASP A 312 8.25 -3.41 3.89
N VAL A 313 9.19 -3.94 3.11
CA VAL A 313 8.85 -4.90 2.04
C VAL A 313 8.55 -6.25 2.66
N PRO A 314 7.33 -6.76 2.53
CA PRO A 314 6.99 -8.09 3.00
C PRO A 314 7.69 -9.13 2.10
N LEU A 315 8.63 -9.86 2.65
CA LEU A 315 9.41 -10.90 1.93
C LEU A 315 8.79 -12.30 2.11
N THR A 316 7.53 -12.37 2.46
CA THR A 316 6.78 -13.61 2.67
C THR A 316 6.48 -14.30 1.35
N THR A 317 6.52 -15.63 1.35
CA THR A 317 6.10 -16.47 0.23
C THR A 317 4.71 -17.06 0.48
N ARG A 318 4.04 -17.52 -0.59
CA ARG A 318 2.74 -18.22 -0.48
C ARG A 318 2.82 -19.40 0.49
N LYS A 319 3.91 -20.16 0.43
CA LYS A 319 4.14 -21.32 1.31
C LYS A 319 4.17 -20.93 2.78
N GLN A 320 4.87 -19.85 3.12
CA GLN A 320 4.95 -19.37 4.52
C GLN A 320 3.59 -18.89 5.03
N VAL A 321 2.82 -18.18 4.21
CA VAL A 321 1.47 -17.77 4.60
C VAL A 321 0.58 -18.99 4.81
N GLN A 322 0.60 -19.97 3.89
CA GLN A 322 -0.19 -21.18 4.03
C GLN A 322 0.21 -21.98 5.27
N GLN A 323 1.50 -22.10 5.57
CA GLN A 323 1.99 -22.76 6.78
C GLN A 323 1.46 -22.09 8.06
N LEU A 324 1.44 -20.76 8.12
CA LEU A 324 0.85 -20.05 9.26
C LEU A 324 -0.64 -20.37 9.42
N LEU A 325 -1.39 -20.51 8.31
CA LEU A 325 -2.82 -20.79 8.36
C LEU A 325 -3.10 -22.24 8.78
N ASP A 326 -2.30 -23.19 8.30
CA ASP A 326 -2.48 -24.62 8.57
C ASP A 326 -2.01 -25.03 9.97
N ALA A 327 -0.96 -24.36 10.48
CA ALA A 327 -0.30 -24.71 11.74
C ALA A 327 0.24 -23.45 12.45
N PRO A 328 -0.62 -22.64 13.07
CA PRO A 328 -0.25 -21.34 13.65
C PRO A 328 0.71 -21.43 14.87
N ASP A 329 0.83 -22.61 15.51
CA ASP A 329 1.58 -22.81 16.74
C ASP A 329 2.93 -23.55 16.52
N VAL A 330 3.42 -23.60 15.28
CA VAL A 330 4.70 -24.27 14.97
C VAL A 330 5.89 -23.36 15.32
N ASP A 331 6.72 -23.81 16.25
CA ASP A 331 7.93 -23.07 16.68
C ASP A 331 9.12 -23.23 15.73
N LEU A 332 9.21 -24.35 15.00
CA LEU A 332 10.36 -24.66 14.13
C LEU A 332 9.93 -25.35 12.84
N ILE A 333 10.31 -24.77 11.71
CA ILE A 333 10.17 -25.38 10.39
C ILE A 333 11.53 -25.89 9.93
N ARG A 334 11.62 -27.18 9.51
CA ARG A 334 12.83 -27.82 9.00
C ARG A 334 12.68 -28.21 7.53
#